data_651d4c72e0f47e1ef58c6c87a28dd59c
#
_entry.id   651d4c72e0f47e1ef58c6c87a28dd59c
#
_cell.length_a   1.000
_cell.length_b   1.000
_cell.length_c   1.000
_cell.angle_alpha   90.00
_cell.angle_beta   90.00
_cell.angle_gamma   90.00
#
_symmetry.space_group_name_H-M   'P 1'
#
loop_
_entity.id
_entity.type
_entity.pdbx_description
1 polymer ?
#
loop_
_entity_poly.entity_id
_entity_poly.type
_entity_poly.pdbx_seq_one_letter_code
_entity_poly.pdbx_strand_id
1 'polypeptide(L)'
;MKRKLRRLFAAAFVSVVAALLFAVFVFIYNALSPASSDSGGLLSTNAPFPTPISVEDVPLGLYLQQHRAELTTPASDDPSPVNFRIAPGELPTDVAAQLQSQGLIKSADLFVGLVKYLHVDSKIQAGEYILKRTMTMSDLVEALQHGRAKMVTLTIRPGWRAEEIADNLATLGLANFDKEQFLQAVKNGQYDYWFMRDRPKGAPTSVEGFLLPESYNVPFDITTDALIRLVLDTFNQRVTDKMRQEATAGKITFYEAVTLASIVEREAVVADERPIIASVFLNRLKKKMFLQADSTAQYAIGYQPATKQWWKSPVTIDELTSAESPYNTYLHAGLPPGPVCNPSLATLIAVLEPAQTEYLYFYSRGDGTHAFSKTFDEHQQNQEKYGGK
;
A
#
# COMPACT_ATOMS: atom_id res chain seq x y z
N MET A 1 -21.97 9.46 -66.92
CA MET A 1 -21.96 8.31 -65.98
C MET A 1 -20.67 7.46 -66.06
N LYS A 2 -20.16 7.13 -67.22
CA LYS A 2 -18.95 6.26 -67.39
C LYS A 2 -17.62 6.82 -66.84
N ARG A 3 -17.40 8.17 -66.82
CA ARG A 3 -16.18 8.81 -66.30
C ARG A 3 -16.10 8.84 -64.75
N LYS A 4 -17.23 8.97 -64.02
CA LYS A 4 -17.28 8.91 -62.58
C LYS A 4 -17.04 7.49 -62.05
N LEU A 5 -17.58 6.49 -62.75
CA LEU A 5 -17.41 5.07 -62.42
C LEU A 5 -15.95 4.61 -62.58
N ARG A 6 -15.24 5.07 -63.66
CA ARG A 6 -13.80 4.81 -63.85
C ARG A 6 -12.90 5.43 -62.76
N ARG A 7 -13.25 6.60 -62.27
CA ARG A 7 -12.50 7.27 -61.15
C ARG A 7 -12.72 6.54 -59.83
N LEU A 8 -13.94 6.04 -59.56
CA LEU A 8 -14.24 5.23 -58.40
C LEU A 8 -13.53 3.86 -58.43
N PHE A 9 -13.48 3.19 -59.58
CA PHE A 9 -12.73 1.95 -59.77
C PHE A 9 -11.21 2.17 -59.64
N ALA A 10 -10.67 3.26 -60.14
CA ALA A 10 -9.24 3.58 -60.01
C ALA A 10 -8.88 3.89 -58.57
N ALA A 11 -9.69 4.63 -57.81
CA ALA A 11 -9.48 4.92 -56.41
C ALA A 11 -9.56 3.64 -55.54
N ALA A 12 -10.56 2.78 -55.80
CA ALA A 12 -10.70 1.51 -55.10
C ALA A 12 -9.50 0.57 -55.40
N PHE A 13 -9.01 0.53 -56.63
CA PHE A 13 -7.86 -0.27 -57.03
C PHE A 13 -6.58 0.22 -56.38
N VAL A 14 -6.36 1.53 -56.31
CA VAL A 14 -5.21 2.13 -55.61
C VAL A 14 -5.25 1.83 -54.10
N SER A 15 -6.43 1.88 -53.51
CA SER A 15 -6.61 1.53 -52.09
C SER A 15 -6.34 0.05 -51.81
N VAL A 16 -6.76 -0.87 -52.67
CA VAL A 16 -6.51 -2.30 -52.56
C VAL A 16 -5.03 -2.60 -52.74
N VAL A 17 -4.36 -1.98 -53.71
CA VAL A 17 -2.93 -2.13 -53.94
C VAL A 17 -2.12 -1.60 -52.76
N ALA A 18 -2.51 -0.45 -52.21
CA ALA A 18 -1.88 0.12 -51.03
C ALA A 18 -2.05 -0.79 -49.81
N ALA A 19 -3.22 -1.37 -49.60
CA ALA A 19 -3.47 -2.33 -48.51
C ALA A 19 -2.68 -3.64 -48.67
N LEU A 20 -2.54 -4.13 -49.89
CA LEU A 20 -1.70 -5.30 -50.21
C LEU A 20 -0.21 -5.05 -50.00
N LEU A 21 0.27 -3.89 -50.43
CA LEU A 21 1.66 -3.49 -50.20
C LEU A 21 1.94 -3.28 -48.71
N PHE A 22 1.01 -2.76 -47.96
CA PHE A 22 1.09 -2.65 -46.51
C PHE A 22 1.13 -4.02 -45.82
N ALA A 23 0.25 -4.93 -46.20
CA ALA A 23 0.23 -6.30 -45.66
C ALA A 23 1.55 -7.05 -45.96
N VAL A 24 2.10 -6.88 -47.18
CA VAL A 24 3.40 -7.45 -47.56
C VAL A 24 4.53 -6.79 -46.78
N PHE A 25 4.49 -5.48 -46.57
CA PHE A 25 5.46 -4.76 -45.76
C PHE A 25 5.44 -5.24 -44.30
N VAL A 26 4.26 -5.36 -43.69
CA VAL A 26 4.11 -5.89 -42.32
C VAL A 26 4.59 -7.33 -42.23
N PHE A 27 4.29 -8.17 -43.21
CA PHE A 27 4.75 -9.55 -43.25
C PHE A 27 6.28 -9.65 -43.37
N ILE A 28 6.89 -8.89 -44.26
CA ILE A 28 8.36 -8.84 -44.44
C ILE A 28 9.03 -8.26 -43.19
N TYR A 29 8.45 -7.23 -42.59
CA TYR A 29 8.94 -6.61 -41.38
C TYR A 29 8.92 -7.61 -40.18
N ASN A 30 7.84 -8.34 -40.00
CA ASN A 30 7.74 -9.35 -38.93
C ASN A 30 8.61 -10.58 -39.19
N ALA A 31 8.84 -10.95 -40.45
CA ALA A 31 9.68 -12.09 -40.83
C ALA A 31 11.20 -11.79 -40.68
N LEU A 32 11.61 -10.52 -40.76
CA LEU A 32 13.01 -10.07 -40.65
C LEU A 32 13.37 -9.55 -39.24
N SER A 33 12.43 -9.48 -38.32
CA SER A 33 12.67 -9.01 -36.94
C SER A 33 13.06 -10.19 -36.05
N PRO A 34 14.28 -10.21 -35.47
CA PRO A 34 14.65 -11.25 -34.51
C PRO A 34 13.85 -11.07 -33.22
N ALA A 35 13.25 -12.16 -32.74
CA ALA A 35 12.59 -12.20 -31.44
C ALA A 35 13.66 -12.08 -30.33
N SER A 36 13.72 -10.94 -29.66
CA SER A 36 14.50 -10.76 -28.45
C SER A 36 13.59 -10.41 -27.27
N SER A 37 13.60 -11.27 -26.28
CA SER A 37 13.03 -11.03 -24.95
C SER A 37 14.04 -10.20 -24.16
N ASP A 38 13.85 -8.88 -24.12
CA ASP A 38 14.58 -8.03 -23.18
C ASP A 38 13.66 -6.89 -22.70
N SER A 39 13.58 -6.72 -21.40
CA SER A 39 12.80 -5.70 -20.69
C SER A 39 13.52 -4.34 -20.76
N GLY A 40 13.58 -3.77 -21.95
CA GLY A 40 14.08 -2.42 -22.19
C GLY A 40 12.96 -1.52 -22.66
N GLY A 41 12.98 -0.23 -22.26
CA GLY A 41 11.93 0.76 -22.53
C GLY A 41 11.37 0.76 -23.96
N LEU A 42 10.26 1.41 -24.16
CA LEU A 42 9.41 1.43 -25.37
C LEU A 42 10.14 1.52 -26.73
N LEU A 43 11.37 2.02 -26.75
CA LEU A 43 12.27 2.06 -27.92
C LEU A 43 13.71 1.74 -27.50
N SER A 44 14.07 0.46 -27.35
CA SER A 44 15.48 0.08 -27.24
C SER A 44 16.18 0.19 -28.61
N THR A 45 17.50 0.44 -28.61
CA THR A 45 18.29 0.58 -29.85
C THR A 45 18.20 -0.63 -30.76
N ASN A 46 17.88 -1.82 -30.21
CA ASN A 46 17.81 -3.09 -30.93
C ASN A 46 16.38 -3.67 -31.04
N ALA A 47 15.38 -3.08 -30.41
CA ALA A 47 14.00 -3.54 -30.54
C ALA A 47 13.39 -3.08 -31.88
N PRO A 48 12.48 -3.87 -32.49
CA PRO A 48 11.76 -3.40 -33.66
C PRO A 48 10.95 -2.14 -33.32
N PHE A 49 10.93 -1.19 -34.24
CA PHE A 49 10.11 0.02 -34.08
C PHE A 49 8.64 -0.39 -33.98
N PRO A 50 7.83 0.21 -33.10
CA PRO A 50 6.42 -0.15 -32.97
C PRO A 50 5.70 -0.12 -34.32
N THR A 51 4.91 -1.14 -34.61
CA THR A 51 4.14 -1.18 -35.86
C THR A 51 3.06 -0.10 -35.87
N PRO A 52 2.84 0.61 -36.97
CA PRO A 52 1.75 1.58 -37.10
C PRO A 52 0.39 0.97 -36.74
N ILE A 53 -0.39 1.65 -35.93
CA ILE A 53 -1.73 1.20 -35.53
C ILE A 53 -2.73 1.43 -36.66
N SER A 54 -2.48 2.44 -37.49
CA SER A 54 -3.34 2.81 -38.64
C SER A 54 -2.51 3.09 -39.91
N VAL A 55 -3.16 3.09 -41.06
CA VAL A 55 -2.52 3.46 -42.35
C VAL A 55 -2.07 4.93 -42.34
N GLU A 56 -2.75 5.76 -41.57
CA GLU A 56 -2.43 7.19 -41.43
C GLU A 56 -1.14 7.41 -40.65
N ASP A 57 -0.73 6.47 -39.81
CA ASP A 57 0.51 6.55 -39.01
C ASP A 57 1.77 6.15 -39.82
N VAL A 58 1.60 5.50 -40.98
CA VAL A 58 2.73 5.01 -41.78
C VAL A 58 3.74 6.11 -42.16
N PRO A 59 3.34 7.30 -42.66
CA PRO A 59 4.29 8.36 -42.99
C PRO A 59 5.04 8.86 -41.75
N LEU A 60 4.33 8.98 -40.61
CA LEU A 60 4.91 9.41 -39.35
C LEU A 60 5.87 8.35 -38.78
N GLY A 61 5.50 7.08 -38.87
CA GLY A 61 6.37 5.98 -38.46
C GLY A 61 7.68 5.91 -39.24
N LEU A 62 7.62 6.12 -40.57
CA LEU A 62 8.81 6.20 -41.42
C LEU A 62 9.71 7.40 -41.06
N TYR A 63 9.11 8.57 -40.81
CA TYR A 63 9.83 9.76 -40.34
C TYR A 63 10.54 9.49 -39.00
N LEU A 64 9.85 8.95 -38.02
CA LEU A 64 10.42 8.62 -36.71
C LEU A 64 11.50 7.53 -36.81
N GLN A 65 11.33 6.56 -37.70
CA GLN A 65 12.34 5.53 -37.95
C GLN A 65 13.65 6.12 -38.55
N GLN A 66 13.54 7.10 -39.42
CA GLN A 66 14.70 7.82 -39.96
C GLN A 66 15.47 8.60 -38.89
N HIS A 67 14.73 9.10 -37.86
CA HIS A 67 15.29 9.86 -36.71
C HIS A 67 15.47 9.00 -35.46
N ARG A 68 15.52 7.67 -35.62
CA ARG A 68 15.61 6.73 -34.49
C ARG A 68 16.79 7.03 -33.56
N ALA A 69 17.93 7.40 -34.09
CA ALA A 69 19.10 7.75 -33.29
C ALA A 69 18.79 8.91 -32.32
N GLU A 70 18.04 9.91 -32.75
CA GLU A 70 17.64 11.05 -31.90
C GLU A 70 16.62 10.67 -30.82
N LEU A 71 15.74 9.69 -31.11
CA LEU A 71 14.76 9.19 -30.15
C LEU A 71 15.37 8.37 -29.01
N THR A 72 16.47 7.67 -29.31
CA THR A 72 17.14 6.74 -28.38
C THR A 72 18.41 7.30 -27.76
N THR A 73 18.88 8.48 -28.20
CA THR A 73 20.05 9.14 -27.63
C THR A 73 19.61 10.26 -26.69
N PRO A 74 20.12 10.30 -25.47
CA PRO A 74 19.86 11.39 -24.53
C PRO A 74 20.22 12.77 -25.10
N ALA A 75 19.59 13.81 -24.59
CA ALA A 75 19.91 15.19 -24.98
C ALA A 75 21.31 15.60 -24.51
N SER A 76 21.76 15.10 -23.36
CA SER A 76 23.05 15.38 -22.74
C SER A 76 23.46 14.24 -21.80
N ASP A 77 24.72 14.16 -21.44
CA ASP A 77 25.27 13.23 -20.44
C ASP A 77 25.18 13.79 -18.99
N ASP A 78 24.58 14.97 -18.81
CA ASP A 78 24.39 15.59 -17.48
C ASP A 78 23.28 14.87 -16.69
N PRO A 79 23.60 14.15 -15.60
CA PRO A 79 22.64 13.42 -14.81
C PRO A 79 21.87 14.31 -13.81
N SER A 80 22.14 15.61 -13.78
CA SER A 80 21.52 16.55 -12.85
C SER A 80 20.00 16.55 -13.01
N PRO A 81 19.24 16.50 -11.89
CA PRO A 81 17.79 16.54 -11.95
C PRO A 81 17.26 17.89 -12.42
N VAL A 82 16.28 17.89 -13.29
CA VAL A 82 15.58 19.05 -13.80
C VAL A 82 14.14 19.00 -13.32
N ASN A 83 13.69 20.04 -12.58
CA ASN A 83 12.30 20.17 -12.20
C ASN A 83 11.50 20.66 -13.42
N PHE A 84 10.54 19.84 -13.85
CA PHE A 84 9.70 20.10 -14.99
C PHE A 84 8.22 20.08 -14.57
N ARG A 85 7.42 21.06 -15.04
CA ARG A 85 6.02 21.17 -14.66
C ARG A 85 5.14 21.22 -15.90
N ILE A 86 4.07 20.42 -15.90
CA ILE A 86 2.99 20.49 -16.88
C ILE A 86 1.76 21.06 -16.19
N ALA A 87 1.22 22.16 -16.71
CA ALA A 87 0.01 22.76 -16.19
C ALA A 87 -1.24 21.98 -16.63
N PRO A 88 -2.35 21.98 -15.85
CA PRO A 88 -3.61 21.37 -16.28
C PRO A 88 -4.10 21.98 -17.59
N GLY A 89 -4.37 21.13 -18.59
CA GLY A 89 -4.84 21.54 -19.92
C GLY A 89 -3.77 22.00 -20.88
N GLU A 90 -2.49 21.88 -20.54
CA GLU A 90 -1.38 22.21 -21.44
C GLU A 90 -1.31 21.22 -22.61
N LEU A 91 -1.08 21.74 -23.80
CA LEU A 91 -1.04 20.93 -25.02
C LEU A 91 0.31 20.20 -25.17
N PRO A 92 0.37 19.01 -25.78
CA PRO A 92 1.62 18.30 -26.03
C PRO A 92 2.67 19.12 -26.81
N THR A 93 2.25 20.07 -27.64
CA THR A 93 3.12 21.01 -28.35
C THR A 93 3.83 21.97 -27.39
N ASP A 94 3.12 22.46 -26.38
CA ASP A 94 3.67 23.41 -25.41
C ASP A 94 4.63 22.67 -24.45
N VAL A 95 4.23 21.47 -24.03
CA VAL A 95 5.09 20.55 -23.25
C VAL A 95 6.39 20.25 -24.00
N ALA A 96 6.33 19.95 -25.31
CA ALA A 96 7.49 19.70 -26.15
C ALA A 96 8.42 20.92 -26.25
N ALA A 97 7.86 22.11 -26.43
CA ALA A 97 8.63 23.36 -26.46
C ALA A 97 9.34 23.62 -25.11
N GLN A 98 8.68 23.38 -23.98
CA GLN A 98 9.29 23.49 -22.65
C GLN A 98 10.41 22.46 -22.43
N LEU A 99 10.20 21.19 -22.81
CA LEU A 99 11.23 20.15 -22.73
C LEU A 99 12.47 20.55 -23.52
N GLN A 100 12.28 21.08 -24.73
CA GLN A 100 13.38 21.52 -25.57
C GLN A 100 14.09 22.76 -24.98
N SER A 101 13.35 23.73 -24.45
CA SER A 101 13.93 24.95 -23.86
C SER A 101 14.78 24.65 -22.63
N GLN A 102 14.44 23.59 -21.88
CA GLN A 102 15.20 23.11 -20.71
C GLN A 102 16.30 22.11 -21.05
N GLY A 103 16.51 21.81 -22.34
CA GLY A 103 17.55 20.91 -22.81
C GLY A 103 17.30 19.45 -22.45
N LEU A 104 16.05 19.06 -22.22
CA LEU A 104 15.64 17.67 -21.95
C LEU A 104 15.49 16.86 -23.25
N ILE A 105 15.15 17.53 -24.36
CA ILE A 105 15.08 16.96 -25.71
C ILE A 105 15.76 17.89 -26.71
N LYS A 106 16.19 17.34 -27.85
CA LYS A 106 16.82 18.11 -28.96
C LYS A 106 15.79 18.66 -29.94
N SER A 107 14.65 17.98 -30.11
CA SER A 107 13.62 18.35 -31.10
C SER A 107 12.22 18.21 -30.52
N ALA A 108 11.50 19.34 -30.45
CA ALA A 108 10.09 19.36 -30.06
C ALA A 108 9.19 18.63 -31.06
N ASP A 109 9.48 18.79 -32.36
CA ASP A 109 8.69 18.16 -33.43
C ASP A 109 8.79 16.63 -33.38
N LEU A 110 9.97 16.08 -33.08
CA LEU A 110 10.13 14.65 -32.90
C LEU A 110 9.39 14.13 -31.69
N PHE A 111 9.38 14.88 -30.57
CA PHE A 111 8.63 14.52 -29.39
C PHE A 111 7.11 14.48 -29.67
N VAL A 112 6.57 15.54 -30.29
CA VAL A 112 5.16 15.61 -30.69
C VAL A 112 4.80 14.49 -31.65
N GLY A 113 5.70 14.20 -32.62
CA GLY A 113 5.55 13.09 -33.55
C GLY A 113 5.49 11.74 -32.83
N LEU A 114 6.41 11.50 -31.87
CA LEU A 114 6.42 10.27 -31.09
C LEU A 114 5.17 10.08 -30.25
N VAL A 115 4.73 11.14 -29.55
CA VAL A 115 3.52 11.13 -28.72
C VAL A 115 2.28 10.79 -29.54
N LYS A 116 2.14 11.40 -30.73
CA LYS A 116 1.05 11.11 -31.67
C LYS A 116 1.11 9.69 -32.22
N TYR A 117 2.29 9.24 -32.63
CA TYR A 117 2.49 7.90 -33.18
C TYR A 117 2.15 6.79 -32.16
N LEU A 118 2.48 7.01 -30.89
CA LEU A 118 2.17 6.08 -29.81
C LEU A 118 0.73 6.23 -29.29
N HIS A 119 -0.06 7.21 -29.79
CA HIS A 119 -1.41 7.52 -29.33
C HIS A 119 -1.49 7.76 -27.83
N VAL A 120 -0.51 8.49 -27.28
CA VAL A 120 -0.40 8.80 -25.84
C VAL A 120 -0.57 10.28 -25.50
N ASP A 121 -1.00 11.09 -26.45
CA ASP A 121 -1.25 12.51 -26.26
C ASP A 121 -2.23 12.80 -25.10
N SER A 122 -3.30 12.01 -24.98
CA SER A 122 -4.28 12.11 -23.89
C SER A 122 -3.81 11.48 -22.57
N LYS A 123 -2.66 10.78 -22.56
CA LYS A 123 -2.10 10.13 -21.38
C LYS A 123 -1.01 10.98 -20.71
N ILE A 124 -0.53 12.04 -21.35
CA ILE A 124 0.39 12.98 -20.71
C ILE A 124 -0.34 13.71 -19.59
N GLN A 125 0.16 13.61 -18.38
CA GLN A 125 -0.50 14.11 -17.18
C GLN A 125 0.05 15.47 -16.77
N ALA A 126 -0.83 16.35 -16.29
CA ALA A 126 -0.42 17.55 -15.60
C ALA A 126 0.24 17.18 -14.25
N GLY A 127 1.30 17.90 -13.87
CA GLY A 127 2.02 17.62 -12.63
C GLY A 127 3.43 18.17 -12.60
N GLU A 128 4.14 17.85 -11.54
CA GLU A 128 5.56 18.17 -11.38
C GLU A 128 6.39 16.90 -11.58
N TYR A 129 7.49 17.02 -12.30
CA TYR A 129 8.36 15.93 -12.68
C TYR A 129 9.80 16.25 -12.29
N ILE A 130 10.57 15.24 -11.89
CA ILE A 130 12.02 15.32 -11.83
C ILE A 130 12.56 14.50 -13.00
N LEU A 131 12.96 15.20 -14.07
CA LEU A 131 13.51 14.61 -15.28
C LEU A 131 15.03 14.76 -15.28
N LYS A 132 15.72 14.02 -16.15
CA LYS A 132 17.16 14.11 -16.33
C LYS A 132 17.45 14.27 -17.82
N ARG A 133 18.50 15.03 -18.17
CA ARG A 133 18.96 15.17 -19.56
C ARG A 133 19.56 13.88 -20.14
N THR A 134 19.87 12.91 -19.25
CA THR A 134 20.32 11.56 -19.62
C THR A 134 19.19 10.61 -19.99
N MET A 135 17.93 11.03 -19.86
CA MET A 135 16.78 10.25 -20.32
C MET A 135 16.64 10.33 -21.83
N THR A 136 16.30 9.22 -22.46
CA THR A 136 15.92 9.20 -23.88
C THR A 136 14.55 9.85 -24.08
N MET A 137 14.21 10.20 -25.32
CA MET A 137 12.87 10.75 -25.62
C MET A 137 11.75 9.77 -25.27
N SER A 138 11.98 8.47 -25.42
CA SER A 138 11.04 7.42 -25.02
C SER A 138 10.84 7.36 -23.51
N ASP A 139 11.95 7.46 -22.74
CA ASP A 139 11.88 7.48 -21.27
C ASP A 139 11.10 8.71 -20.78
N LEU A 140 11.28 9.85 -21.45
CA LEU A 140 10.54 11.07 -21.13
C LEU A 140 9.04 10.91 -21.42
N VAL A 141 8.69 10.35 -22.60
CA VAL A 141 7.28 10.08 -22.94
C VAL A 141 6.65 9.13 -21.93
N GLU A 142 7.36 8.10 -21.51
CA GLU A 142 6.88 7.16 -20.47
C GLU A 142 6.72 7.88 -19.11
N ALA A 143 7.75 8.63 -18.67
CA ALA A 143 7.70 9.37 -17.42
C ALA A 143 6.55 10.38 -17.35
N LEU A 144 6.23 11.06 -18.47
CA LEU A 144 5.17 12.06 -18.53
C LEU A 144 3.76 11.46 -18.56
N GLN A 145 3.62 10.17 -18.88
CA GLN A 145 2.36 9.44 -18.73
C GLN A 145 2.07 9.06 -17.28
N HIS A 146 3.12 8.99 -16.47
CA HIS A 146 3.04 8.70 -15.04
C HIS A 146 3.44 9.97 -14.29
N GLY A 147 2.62 11.03 -14.36
CA GLY A 147 2.85 12.27 -13.60
C GLY A 147 3.28 11.94 -12.18
N ARG A 148 4.08 12.77 -11.51
CA ARG A 148 4.33 12.59 -10.09
C ARG A 148 2.96 12.44 -9.45
N ALA A 149 2.61 11.22 -9.09
CA ALA A 149 1.42 10.98 -8.34
C ALA A 149 1.48 11.94 -7.16
N LYS A 150 0.45 12.80 -7.02
CA LYS A 150 0.29 13.62 -5.82
C LYS A 150 0.44 12.67 -4.65
N MET A 151 1.55 12.80 -3.91
CA MET A 151 1.79 11.93 -2.77
C MET A 151 1.00 12.42 -1.58
N VAL A 152 0.46 11.49 -0.84
CA VAL A 152 -0.30 11.72 0.40
C VAL A 152 0.38 10.94 1.51
N THR A 153 0.54 11.54 2.68
CA THR A 153 1.08 10.84 3.83
C THR A 153 -0.06 10.25 4.65
N LEU A 154 -0.12 8.93 4.70
CA LEU A 154 -0.94 8.16 5.64
C LEU A 154 -0.10 7.89 6.90
N THR A 155 -0.63 8.20 8.08
CA THR A 155 -0.04 7.79 9.35
C THR A 155 -0.99 6.83 10.06
N ILE A 156 -0.56 5.59 10.25
CA ILE A 156 -1.23 4.60 11.10
C ILE A 156 -0.64 4.73 12.49
N ARG A 157 -1.49 4.95 13.49
CA ARG A 157 -1.03 5.09 14.88
C ARG A 157 -1.11 3.76 15.63
N PRO A 158 -0.18 3.51 16.57
CA PRO A 158 -0.28 2.35 17.44
C PRO A 158 -1.64 2.27 18.16
N GLY A 159 -2.18 1.07 18.26
CA GLY A 159 -3.46 0.84 18.93
C GLY A 159 -4.70 1.18 18.09
N TRP A 160 -4.56 1.69 16.88
CA TRP A 160 -5.69 1.89 15.99
C TRP A 160 -6.21 0.55 15.45
N ARG A 161 -7.52 0.43 15.37
CA ARG A 161 -8.20 -0.64 14.68
C ARG A 161 -8.47 -0.26 13.21
N ALA A 162 -8.84 -1.23 12.39
CA ALA A 162 -9.04 -1.01 10.96
C ALA A 162 -10.03 0.12 10.65
N GLU A 163 -11.07 0.28 11.46
CA GLU A 163 -12.07 1.33 11.26
C GLU A 163 -11.50 2.73 11.51
N GLU A 164 -10.61 2.91 12.50
CA GLU A 164 -9.94 4.18 12.76
C GLU A 164 -8.96 4.53 11.63
N ILE A 165 -8.28 3.51 11.07
CA ILE A 165 -7.45 3.67 9.88
C ILE A 165 -8.31 4.11 8.69
N ALA A 166 -9.47 3.47 8.48
CA ALA A 166 -10.41 3.81 7.41
C ALA A 166 -10.98 5.23 7.57
N ASP A 167 -11.29 5.63 8.81
CA ASP A 167 -11.76 6.99 9.12
C ASP A 167 -10.67 8.04 8.78
N ASN A 168 -9.42 7.77 9.11
CA ASN A 168 -8.31 8.65 8.74
C ASN A 168 -8.09 8.71 7.23
N LEU A 169 -8.07 7.56 6.54
CA LEU A 169 -7.92 7.47 5.08
C LEU A 169 -8.99 8.30 4.35
N ALA A 170 -10.24 8.29 4.82
CA ALA A 170 -11.33 9.07 4.25
C ALA A 170 -11.08 10.59 4.30
N THR A 171 -10.21 11.07 5.20
CA THR A 171 -9.88 12.50 5.31
C THR A 171 -8.73 12.94 4.41
N LEU A 172 -7.97 11.99 3.82
CA LEU A 172 -6.74 12.28 3.08
C LEU A 172 -6.97 12.70 1.62
N GLY A 173 -8.21 12.59 1.11
CA GLY A 173 -8.56 12.96 -0.26
C GLY A 173 -7.92 12.06 -1.33
N LEU A 174 -7.76 10.77 -1.03
CA LEU A 174 -7.32 9.76 -1.98
C LEU A 174 -8.39 9.60 -3.08
N ALA A 175 -7.96 9.55 -4.36
CA ALA A 175 -8.88 9.59 -5.50
C ALA A 175 -9.78 8.34 -5.60
N ASN A 176 -9.26 7.18 -5.21
CA ASN A 176 -9.92 5.89 -5.39
C ASN A 176 -10.23 5.20 -4.04
N PHE A 177 -10.28 5.96 -2.94
CA PHE A 177 -10.56 5.38 -1.64
C PHE A 177 -12.06 5.26 -1.39
N ASP A 178 -12.48 4.04 -1.10
CA ASP A 178 -13.80 3.72 -0.56
C ASP A 178 -13.62 3.04 0.80
N LYS A 179 -14.24 3.62 1.84
CA LYS A 179 -14.11 3.17 3.22
C LYS A 179 -14.64 1.75 3.41
N GLU A 180 -15.79 1.44 2.83
CA GLU A 180 -16.40 0.12 2.98
C GLU A 180 -15.58 -0.94 2.23
N GLN A 181 -15.10 -0.63 1.04
CA GLN A 181 -14.22 -1.50 0.28
C GLN A 181 -12.92 -1.79 1.06
N PHE A 182 -12.34 -0.78 1.72
CA PHE A 182 -11.16 -0.96 2.55
C PHE A 182 -11.44 -1.92 3.72
N LEU A 183 -12.53 -1.69 4.46
CA LEU A 183 -12.91 -2.53 5.60
C LEU A 183 -13.21 -3.97 5.17
N GLN A 184 -13.87 -4.17 4.05
CA GLN A 184 -14.10 -5.50 3.48
C GLN A 184 -12.80 -6.18 3.06
N ALA A 185 -11.87 -5.44 2.45
CA ALA A 185 -10.56 -5.96 2.06
C ALA A 185 -9.70 -6.33 3.29
N VAL A 186 -9.73 -5.52 4.36
CA VAL A 186 -9.06 -5.85 5.63
C VAL A 186 -9.66 -7.10 6.26
N LYS A 187 -11.00 -7.22 6.27
CA LYS A 187 -11.72 -8.32 6.93
C LYS A 187 -11.62 -9.65 6.18
N ASN A 188 -11.68 -9.61 4.84
CA ASN A 188 -11.89 -10.80 3.99
C ASN A 188 -10.87 -10.96 2.87
N GLY A 189 -9.89 -10.05 2.76
CA GLY A 189 -8.90 -10.07 1.69
C GLY A 189 -8.03 -11.33 1.71
N GLN A 190 -7.71 -11.83 0.50
CA GLN A 190 -6.85 -12.99 0.31
C GLN A 190 -5.39 -12.52 0.18
N TYR A 191 -4.70 -12.40 1.31
CA TYR A 191 -3.30 -11.99 1.37
C TYR A 191 -2.44 -13.16 1.83
N ASP A 192 -1.57 -13.67 0.93
CA ASP A 192 -0.70 -14.82 1.23
C ASP A 192 0.64 -14.38 1.81
N TYR A 193 0.66 -14.10 3.10
CA TYR A 193 1.88 -13.86 3.86
C TYR A 193 2.12 -15.00 4.85
N TRP A 194 3.40 -15.31 5.11
CA TRP A 194 3.76 -16.39 6.02
C TRP A 194 3.16 -16.22 7.43
N PHE A 195 3.08 -14.99 7.94
CA PHE A 195 2.52 -14.68 9.26
C PHE A 195 0.99 -14.84 9.35
N MET A 196 0.33 -15.05 8.23
CA MET A 196 -1.08 -15.39 8.15
C MET A 196 -1.34 -16.91 8.17
N ARG A 197 -0.30 -17.72 7.92
CA ARG A 197 -0.46 -19.18 7.78
C ARG A 197 -0.60 -19.90 9.13
N ASP A 198 -0.05 -19.33 10.21
CA ASP A 198 -0.14 -19.88 11.58
C ASP A 198 -1.43 -19.48 12.30
N ARG A 199 -2.41 -18.99 11.57
CA ARG A 199 -3.69 -18.59 12.10
C ARG A 199 -4.44 -19.81 12.67
N PRO A 200 -4.96 -19.74 13.90
CA PRO A 200 -5.74 -20.83 14.47
C PRO A 200 -6.95 -21.20 13.61
N LYS A 201 -7.34 -22.46 13.59
CA LYS A 201 -8.51 -22.92 12.85
C LYS A 201 -9.77 -22.20 13.38
N GLY A 202 -10.50 -21.55 12.49
CA GLY A 202 -11.70 -20.79 12.85
C GLY A 202 -11.43 -19.33 13.24
N ALA A 203 -10.18 -18.88 13.29
CA ALA A 203 -9.87 -17.47 13.45
C ALA A 203 -10.32 -16.65 12.20
N PRO A 204 -10.65 -15.37 12.37
CA PRO A 204 -11.03 -14.51 11.25
C PRO A 204 -9.97 -14.41 10.16
N THR A 205 -10.37 -14.22 8.91
CA THR A 205 -9.45 -14.00 7.78
C THR A 205 -8.85 -12.59 7.76
N SER A 206 -9.25 -11.73 8.71
CA SER A 206 -8.83 -10.34 8.81
C SER A 206 -7.30 -10.16 8.87
N VAL A 207 -6.83 -9.05 8.28
CA VAL A 207 -5.45 -8.57 8.43
C VAL A 207 -5.31 -7.54 9.57
N GLU A 208 -6.33 -7.39 10.42
CA GLU A 208 -6.23 -6.64 11.68
C GLU A 208 -5.05 -7.14 12.50
N GLY A 209 -4.29 -6.23 13.09
CA GLY A 209 -3.06 -6.51 13.83
C GLY A 209 -1.79 -6.52 12.97
N PHE A 210 -1.91 -6.59 11.65
CA PHE A 210 -0.80 -6.64 10.70
C PHE A 210 -0.65 -5.35 9.87
N LEU A 211 -1.55 -4.37 10.07
CA LEU A 211 -1.44 -3.05 9.44
C LEU A 211 -0.47 -2.19 10.28
N LEU A 212 0.82 -2.36 10.05
CA LEU A 212 1.88 -1.82 10.89
C LEU A 212 1.75 -0.30 11.10
N PRO A 213 1.77 0.18 12.37
CA PRO A 213 1.81 1.59 12.68
C PRO A 213 3.11 2.26 12.23
N GLU A 214 3.05 2.99 11.12
CA GLU A 214 4.11 3.82 10.54
C GLU A 214 3.48 4.97 9.72
N SER A 215 4.33 5.83 9.16
CA SER A 215 3.92 6.84 8.16
C SER A 215 4.30 6.37 6.77
N TYR A 216 3.32 6.32 5.88
CA TYR A 216 3.43 5.84 4.51
C TYR A 216 3.21 6.99 3.54
N ASN A 217 4.16 7.23 2.64
CA ASN A 217 3.95 8.13 1.50
C ASN A 217 3.38 7.31 0.34
N VAL A 218 2.14 7.59 -0.03
CA VAL A 218 1.41 6.84 -1.05
C VAL A 218 0.95 7.76 -2.17
N PRO A 219 0.87 7.29 -3.43
CA PRO A 219 0.20 8.02 -4.50
C PRO A 219 -1.26 8.32 -4.12
N PHE A 220 -1.76 9.53 -4.45
CA PHE A 220 -3.14 9.92 -4.13
C PHE A 220 -4.19 9.05 -4.82
N ASP A 221 -3.82 8.39 -5.91
CA ASP A 221 -4.65 7.48 -6.71
C ASP A 221 -4.40 6.00 -6.40
N ILE A 222 -3.68 5.69 -5.31
CA ILE A 222 -3.41 4.32 -4.88
C ILE A 222 -4.73 3.54 -4.72
N THR A 223 -4.77 2.32 -5.21
CA THR A 223 -5.92 1.44 -5.01
C THR A 223 -5.92 0.85 -3.60
N THR A 224 -7.08 0.46 -3.11
CA THR A 224 -7.24 -0.18 -1.79
C THR A 224 -6.35 -1.42 -1.63
N ASP A 225 -6.30 -2.29 -2.64
CA ASP A 225 -5.46 -3.51 -2.58
C ASP A 225 -3.96 -3.17 -2.54
N ALA A 226 -3.50 -2.22 -3.38
CA ALA A 226 -2.12 -1.79 -3.38
C ALA A 226 -1.71 -1.13 -2.05
N LEU A 227 -2.59 -0.35 -1.43
CA LEU A 227 -2.37 0.24 -0.12
C LEU A 227 -2.21 -0.82 0.97
N ILE A 228 -3.13 -1.79 1.05
CA ILE A 228 -3.06 -2.85 2.05
C ILE A 228 -1.81 -3.70 1.84
N ARG A 229 -1.46 -4.06 0.61
CA ARG A 229 -0.21 -4.79 0.30
C ARG A 229 1.03 -4.01 0.72
N LEU A 230 1.10 -2.72 0.43
CA LEU A 230 2.22 -1.87 0.86
C LEU A 230 2.43 -1.94 2.37
N VAL A 231 1.35 -1.85 3.15
CA VAL A 231 1.41 -1.89 4.61
C VAL A 231 1.80 -3.29 5.11
N LEU A 232 1.25 -4.36 4.52
CA LEU A 232 1.60 -5.75 4.84
C LEU A 232 3.03 -6.10 4.42
N ASP A 233 3.51 -5.62 3.29
CA ASP A 233 4.90 -5.77 2.84
C ASP A 233 5.86 -5.07 3.81
N THR A 234 5.49 -3.89 4.31
CA THR A 234 6.26 -3.18 5.34
C THR A 234 6.31 -4.00 6.62
N PHE A 235 5.19 -4.55 7.09
CA PHE A 235 5.17 -5.47 8.22
C PHE A 235 6.10 -6.66 7.99
N ASN A 236 6.01 -7.30 6.82
CA ASN A 236 6.86 -8.43 6.45
C ASN A 236 8.36 -8.09 6.46
N GLN A 237 8.73 -6.88 6.04
CA GLN A 237 10.12 -6.41 6.05
C GLN A 237 10.64 -6.08 7.46
N ARG A 238 9.77 -5.58 8.34
CA ARG A 238 10.13 -5.21 9.71
C ARG A 238 10.26 -6.40 10.65
N VAL A 239 9.53 -7.49 10.37
CA VAL A 239 9.60 -8.71 11.18
C VAL A 239 10.82 -9.52 10.80
N THR A 240 11.76 -9.61 11.73
CA THR A 240 13.03 -10.34 11.54
C THR A 240 12.89 -11.83 11.80
N ASP A 241 13.85 -12.62 11.30
CA ASP A 241 13.91 -14.05 11.61
C ASP A 241 14.09 -14.31 13.11
N LYS A 242 14.81 -13.41 13.83
CA LYS A 242 14.91 -13.46 15.29
C LYS A 242 13.54 -13.42 15.95
N MET A 243 12.68 -12.47 15.55
CA MET A 243 11.32 -12.36 16.11
C MET A 243 10.49 -13.63 15.88
N ARG A 244 10.65 -14.29 14.73
CA ARG A 244 9.98 -15.58 14.45
C ARG A 244 10.49 -16.70 15.37
N GLN A 245 11.79 -16.73 15.60
CA GLN A 245 12.42 -17.70 16.50
C GLN A 245 11.98 -17.50 17.95
N GLU A 246 11.87 -16.25 18.41
CA GLU A 246 11.41 -15.91 19.76
C GLU A 246 9.95 -16.34 19.99
N ALA A 247 9.05 -16.18 19.03
CA ALA A 247 7.69 -16.69 19.12
C ALA A 247 7.70 -18.22 19.35
N THR A 248 8.48 -18.95 18.55
CA THR A 248 8.62 -20.42 18.69
C THR A 248 9.21 -20.81 20.04
N ALA A 249 10.23 -20.10 20.51
CA ALA A 249 10.84 -20.32 21.82
C ALA A 249 9.85 -20.06 22.97
N GLY A 250 8.98 -19.03 22.81
CA GLY A 250 7.89 -18.70 23.72
C GLY A 250 6.72 -19.70 23.71
N LYS A 251 6.72 -20.69 22.81
CA LYS A 251 5.66 -21.69 22.62
C LYS A 251 4.30 -21.08 22.26
N ILE A 252 4.32 -19.97 21.55
CA ILE A 252 3.14 -19.34 20.95
C ILE A 252 3.37 -19.21 19.45
N THR A 253 2.32 -19.25 18.66
CA THR A 253 2.43 -18.94 17.22
C THR A 253 2.71 -17.45 17.03
N PHE A 254 3.25 -17.07 15.86
CA PHE A 254 3.47 -15.66 15.59
C PHE A 254 2.14 -14.88 15.53
N TYR A 255 1.08 -15.50 15.05
CA TYR A 255 -0.27 -14.94 15.06
C TYR A 255 -0.77 -14.68 16.49
N GLU A 256 -0.58 -15.60 17.41
CA GLU A 256 -0.90 -15.43 18.83
C GLU A 256 -0.06 -14.32 19.48
N ALA A 257 1.23 -14.20 19.10
CA ALA A 257 2.07 -13.11 19.57
C ALA A 257 1.55 -11.74 19.13
N VAL A 258 1.14 -11.59 17.87
CA VAL A 258 0.50 -10.35 17.37
C VAL A 258 -0.84 -10.09 18.06
N THR A 259 -1.63 -11.16 18.29
CA THR A 259 -2.90 -11.05 19.03
C THR A 259 -2.67 -10.53 20.44
N LEU A 260 -1.71 -11.11 21.18
CA LEU A 260 -1.36 -10.65 22.51
C LEU A 260 -0.78 -9.22 22.49
N ALA A 261 0.07 -8.90 21.50
CA ALA A 261 0.64 -7.57 21.35
C ALA A 261 -0.46 -6.50 21.14
N SER A 262 -1.55 -6.82 20.43
CA SER A 262 -2.66 -5.91 20.26
C SER A 262 -3.40 -5.59 21.58
N ILE A 263 -3.43 -6.55 22.51
CA ILE A 263 -3.96 -6.33 23.86
C ILE A 263 -2.99 -5.46 24.67
N VAL A 264 -1.70 -5.86 24.73
CA VAL A 264 -0.68 -5.13 25.48
C VAL A 264 -0.54 -3.67 24.99
N GLU A 265 -0.67 -3.41 23.68
CA GLU A 265 -0.65 -2.05 23.11
C GLU A 265 -1.75 -1.15 23.69
N ARG A 266 -2.91 -1.73 24.01
CA ARG A 266 -4.06 -0.99 24.58
C ARG A 266 -4.01 -0.83 26.10
N GLU A 267 -3.27 -1.70 26.78
CA GLU A 267 -3.15 -1.67 28.25
C GLU A 267 -1.95 -0.82 28.71
N ALA A 268 -0.84 -0.86 27.96
CA ALA A 268 0.40 -0.20 28.38
C ALA A 268 0.45 1.27 27.97
N VAL A 269 0.40 2.17 28.95
CA VAL A 269 0.62 3.63 28.71
C VAL A 269 2.13 3.93 28.66
N VAL A 270 2.90 3.37 29.60
CA VAL A 270 4.36 3.55 29.69
C VAL A 270 5.09 2.46 28.93
N ALA A 271 6.03 2.84 28.06
CA ALA A 271 6.73 1.92 27.19
C ALA A 271 7.49 0.81 27.95
N ASP A 272 8.13 1.18 29.07
CA ASP A 272 8.94 0.26 29.87
C ASP A 272 8.12 -0.81 30.60
N GLU A 273 6.81 -0.60 30.73
CA GLU A 273 5.89 -1.59 31.34
C GLU A 273 5.38 -2.65 30.36
N ARG A 274 5.53 -2.43 29.03
CA ARG A 274 5.07 -3.39 28.02
C ARG A 274 5.58 -4.81 28.23
N PRO A 275 6.89 -5.06 28.48
CA PRO A 275 7.39 -6.42 28.72
C PRO A 275 6.84 -7.03 30.02
N ILE A 276 6.54 -6.20 31.03
CA ILE A 276 5.96 -6.67 32.32
C ILE A 276 4.50 -7.05 32.13
N ILE A 277 3.71 -6.19 31.48
CA ILE A 277 2.29 -6.46 31.17
C ILE A 277 2.17 -7.70 30.27
N ALA A 278 3.05 -7.84 29.26
CA ALA A 278 3.13 -9.04 28.43
C ALA A 278 3.35 -10.30 29.30
N SER A 279 4.29 -10.21 30.26
CA SER A 279 4.54 -11.34 31.18
C SER A 279 3.34 -11.68 32.05
N VAL A 280 2.55 -10.70 32.51
CA VAL A 280 1.32 -10.95 33.28
C VAL A 280 0.35 -11.77 32.45
N PHE A 281 0.07 -11.37 31.22
CA PHE A 281 -0.85 -12.10 30.35
C PHE A 281 -0.33 -13.50 30.00
N LEU A 282 0.95 -13.65 29.70
CA LEU A 282 1.55 -14.97 29.45
C LEU A 282 1.49 -15.88 30.68
N ASN A 283 1.69 -15.34 31.89
CA ASN A 283 1.53 -16.08 33.13
C ASN A 283 0.07 -16.51 33.35
N ARG A 284 -0.91 -15.64 33.05
CA ARG A 284 -2.34 -16.00 33.12
C ARG A 284 -2.67 -17.11 32.11
N LEU A 285 -2.21 -16.99 30.84
CA LEU A 285 -2.42 -18.04 29.83
C LEU A 285 -1.85 -19.38 30.28
N LYS A 286 -0.61 -19.40 30.81
CA LYS A 286 0.02 -20.60 31.35
C LYS A 286 -0.78 -21.25 32.50
N LYS A 287 -1.44 -20.42 33.31
CA LYS A 287 -2.28 -20.89 34.44
C LYS A 287 -3.75 -21.11 34.03
N LYS A 288 -4.11 -20.94 32.76
CA LYS A 288 -5.48 -21.06 32.23
C LYS A 288 -6.44 -20.08 32.89
N MET A 289 -5.96 -18.92 33.32
CA MET A 289 -6.79 -17.84 33.84
C MET A 289 -7.40 -17.04 32.69
N PHE A 290 -8.55 -16.42 32.94
CA PHE A 290 -9.11 -15.42 32.01
C PHE A 290 -8.17 -14.21 31.90
N LEU A 291 -8.02 -13.65 30.71
CA LEU A 291 -7.16 -12.47 30.52
C LEU A 291 -7.80 -11.22 31.10
N GLN A 292 -9.12 -11.09 31.02
CA GLN A 292 -9.89 -9.97 31.58
C GLN A 292 -9.28 -8.62 31.19
N ALA A 293 -8.99 -8.47 29.91
CA ALA A 293 -8.45 -7.24 29.34
C ALA A 293 -9.63 -6.38 28.84
N ASP A 294 -9.75 -5.16 29.37
CA ASP A 294 -10.83 -4.24 29.01
C ASP A 294 -10.87 -3.94 27.51
N SER A 295 -9.72 -3.83 26.90
CA SER A 295 -9.55 -3.60 25.46
C SER A 295 -10.26 -4.63 24.59
N THR A 296 -10.36 -5.87 25.04
CA THR A 296 -11.05 -6.94 24.31
C THR A 296 -12.58 -6.79 24.36
N ALA A 297 -13.11 -6.37 25.50
CA ALA A 297 -14.53 -6.03 25.63
C ALA A 297 -14.87 -4.72 24.89
N GLN A 298 -14.02 -3.70 24.97
CA GLN A 298 -14.17 -2.46 24.20
C GLN A 298 -14.19 -2.72 22.69
N TYR A 299 -13.35 -3.63 22.20
CA TYR A 299 -13.36 -4.04 20.79
C TYR A 299 -14.70 -4.66 20.39
N ALA A 300 -15.26 -5.52 21.25
CA ALA A 300 -16.55 -6.15 21.06
C ALA A 300 -17.73 -5.14 21.07
N ILE A 301 -17.69 -4.18 21.99
CA ILE A 301 -18.69 -3.10 22.12
C ILE A 301 -18.67 -2.21 20.85
N GLY A 302 -17.50 -1.90 20.32
CA GLY A 302 -17.32 -1.17 19.08
C GLY A 302 -17.66 0.33 19.17
N TYR A 303 -18.06 0.91 18.02
CA TYR A 303 -18.25 2.35 17.86
C TYR A 303 -19.34 2.93 18.78
N GLN A 304 -19.00 4.05 19.44
CA GLN A 304 -19.89 4.79 20.33
C GLN A 304 -20.37 6.08 19.64
N PRO A 305 -21.59 6.14 19.11
CA PRO A 305 -22.08 7.31 18.34
C PRO A 305 -22.11 8.60 19.16
N ALA A 306 -22.41 8.51 20.46
CA ALA A 306 -22.51 9.68 21.34
C ALA A 306 -21.16 10.40 21.53
N THR A 307 -20.08 9.66 21.63
CA THR A 307 -18.72 10.18 21.83
C THR A 307 -17.88 10.18 20.56
N LYS A 308 -18.39 9.56 19.48
CA LYS A 308 -17.70 9.34 18.21
C LYS A 308 -16.36 8.59 18.40
N GLN A 309 -16.33 7.62 19.28
CA GLN A 309 -15.14 6.84 19.62
C GLN A 309 -15.35 5.35 19.35
N TRP A 310 -14.29 4.67 18.90
CA TRP A 310 -14.26 3.22 18.74
C TRP A 310 -13.94 2.49 20.05
N TRP A 311 -13.33 3.19 20.99
CA TRP A 311 -12.91 2.65 22.29
C TRP A 311 -13.69 3.34 23.38
N LYS A 312 -14.70 2.68 23.88
CA LYS A 312 -15.54 3.22 24.94
C LYS A 312 -14.72 3.39 26.24
N SER A 313 -14.72 4.60 26.80
CA SER A 313 -14.10 4.87 28.09
C SER A 313 -14.93 5.94 28.84
N PRO A 314 -15.31 5.71 30.10
CA PRO A 314 -15.12 4.48 30.88
C PRO A 314 -16.04 3.32 30.41
N VAL A 315 -15.62 2.09 30.68
CA VAL A 315 -16.46 0.89 30.52
C VAL A 315 -16.92 0.45 31.89
N THR A 316 -18.22 0.13 32.02
CA THR A 316 -18.77 -0.37 33.26
C THR A 316 -18.53 -1.88 33.41
N ILE A 317 -18.56 -2.38 34.66
CA ILE A 317 -18.42 -3.83 34.93
C ILE A 317 -19.48 -4.63 34.20
N ASP A 318 -20.75 -4.13 34.17
CA ASP A 318 -21.83 -4.79 33.44
C ASP A 318 -21.55 -4.90 31.96
N GLU A 319 -20.98 -3.87 31.33
CA GLU A 319 -20.59 -3.91 29.92
C GLU A 319 -19.43 -4.87 29.66
N LEU A 320 -18.43 -4.91 30.55
CA LEU A 320 -17.32 -5.87 30.45
C LEU A 320 -17.80 -7.31 30.53
N THR A 321 -18.82 -7.58 31.33
CA THR A 321 -19.32 -8.93 31.58
C THR A 321 -20.53 -9.33 30.75
N SER A 322 -21.16 -8.39 30.00
CA SER A 322 -22.32 -8.64 29.15
C SER A 322 -22.06 -8.48 27.64
N ALA A 323 -20.92 -7.93 27.23
CA ALA A 323 -20.59 -7.79 25.81
C ALA A 323 -20.33 -9.16 25.17
N GLU A 324 -21.37 -9.78 24.63
CA GLU A 324 -21.35 -11.10 23.99
C GLU A 324 -20.50 -11.05 22.70
N SER A 325 -19.29 -11.58 22.78
CA SER A 325 -18.37 -11.67 21.63
C SER A 325 -17.26 -12.69 21.94
N PRO A 326 -16.82 -13.48 20.97
CA PRO A 326 -15.67 -14.35 21.13
C PRO A 326 -14.35 -13.59 21.41
N TYR A 327 -14.34 -12.28 21.20
CA TYR A 327 -13.21 -11.42 21.55
C TYR A 327 -13.16 -11.08 23.04
N ASN A 328 -14.29 -11.12 23.75
CA ASN A 328 -14.36 -10.68 25.14
C ASN A 328 -13.67 -11.67 26.09
N THR A 329 -12.47 -11.32 26.57
CA THR A 329 -11.68 -12.17 27.48
C THR A 329 -12.15 -12.16 28.93
N TYR A 330 -13.25 -11.47 29.27
CA TYR A 330 -14.01 -11.67 30.51
C TYR A 330 -14.91 -12.89 30.43
N LEU A 331 -15.41 -13.23 29.22
CA LEU A 331 -16.34 -14.33 28.98
C LEU A 331 -15.67 -15.59 28.43
N HIS A 332 -14.53 -15.43 27.74
CA HIS A 332 -13.83 -16.52 27.09
C HIS A 332 -12.39 -16.62 27.59
N ALA A 333 -11.99 -17.83 27.97
CA ALA A 333 -10.63 -18.13 28.42
C ALA A 333 -9.64 -18.20 27.23
N GLY A 334 -8.41 -17.77 27.46
CA GLY A 334 -7.36 -17.77 26.44
C GLY A 334 -7.29 -16.46 25.66
N LEU A 335 -6.57 -16.48 24.55
CA LEU A 335 -6.51 -15.35 23.61
C LEU A 335 -7.81 -15.24 22.82
N PRO A 336 -8.20 -14.00 22.41
CA PRO A 336 -9.32 -13.83 21.49
C PRO A 336 -8.97 -14.45 20.12
N PRO A 337 -9.96 -14.59 19.20
CA PRO A 337 -9.75 -15.22 17.90
C PRO A 337 -8.73 -14.53 17.00
N GLY A 338 -8.42 -13.27 17.27
CA GLY A 338 -7.44 -12.47 16.53
C GLY A 338 -7.14 -11.14 17.21
N PRO A 339 -6.27 -10.33 16.62
CA PRO A 339 -5.90 -9.01 17.13
C PRO A 339 -7.10 -8.08 17.28
N VAL A 340 -7.08 -7.21 18.29
CA VAL A 340 -8.10 -6.19 18.55
C VAL A 340 -7.71 -4.81 18.02
N CYS A 341 -6.45 -4.59 17.69
CA CYS A 341 -5.93 -3.38 17.07
C CYS A 341 -4.61 -3.68 16.37
N ASN A 342 -3.99 -2.69 15.77
CA ASN A 342 -2.68 -2.78 15.13
C ASN A 342 -1.58 -2.34 16.11
N PRO A 343 -0.79 -3.28 16.67
CA PRO A 343 0.25 -2.98 17.64
C PRO A 343 1.48 -2.37 16.98
N SER A 344 2.23 -1.56 17.74
CA SER A 344 3.56 -1.13 17.33
C SER A 344 4.56 -2.30 17.32
N LEU A 345 5.61 -2.18 16.50
CA LEU A 345 6.70 -3.15 16.50
C LEU A 345 7.35 -3.29 17.88
N ALA A 346 7.44 -2.19 18.63
CA ALA A 346 7.99 -2.20 19.99
C ALA A 346 7.15 -3.06 20.95
N THR A 347 5.84 -3.02 20.85
CA THR A 347 4.96 -3.87 21.66
C THR A 347 5.02 -5.33 21.23
N LEU A 348 5.12 -5.61 19.93
CA LEU A 348 5.33 -6.97 19.45
C LEU A 348 6.66 -7.55 19.99
N ILE A 349 7.75 -6.77 19.97
CA ILE A 349 9.04 -7.18 20.58
C ILE A 349 8.87 -7.44 22.08
N ALA A 350 8.15 -6.58 22.81
CA ALA A 350 7.91 -6.75 24.24
C ALA A 350 7.14 -8.05 24.59
N VAL A 351 6.28 -8.52 23.69
CA VAL A 351 5.57 -9.81 23.83
C VAL A 351 6.49 -10.99 23.49
N LEU A 352 7.36 -10.84 22.51
CA LEU A 352 8.30 -11.86 22.09
C LEU A 352 9.47 -12.02 23.08
N GLU A 353 9.88 -10.93 23.71
CA GLU A 353 10.95 -10.88 24.72
C GLU A 353 10.36 -10.34 26.05
N PRO A 354 9.44 -11.07 26.73
CA PRO A 354 8.76 -10.57 27.90
C PRO A 354 9.68 -10.52 29.13
N ALA A 355 9.36 -9.66 30.09
CA ALA A 355 10.03 -9.66 31.37
C ALA A 355 9.80 -10.98 32.11
N GLN A 356 10.82 -11.47 32.78
CA GLN A 356 10.73 -12.72 33.59
C GLN A 356 10.15 -12.37 34.96
N THR A 357 8.83 -12.47 35.09
CA THR A 357 8.11 -12.16 36.36
C THR A 357 7.13 -13.26 36.73
N GLU A 358 6.65 -13.24 37.96
CA GLU A 358 5.56 -14.11 38.46
C GLU A 358 4.25 -13.35 38.63
N TYR A 359 4.17 -12.08 38.14
CA TYR A 359 2.97 -11.28 38.29
C TYR A 359 1.79 -11.86 37.53
N LEU A 360 0.62 -11.77 38.15
CA LEU A 360 -0.68 -12.22 37.61
C LEU A 360 -1.68 -11.08 37.50
N TYR A 361 -1.42 -9.95 38.17
CA TYR A 361 -2.34 -8.80 38.23
C TYR A 361 -1.55 -7.51 38.08
N PHE A 362 -2.20 -6.50 37.55
CA PHE A 362 -1.77 -5.11 37.56
C PHE A 362 -2.96 -4.18 37.80
N TYR A 363 -2.70 -3.03 38.37
CA TYR A 363 -3.72 -2.02 38.63
C TYR A 363 -3.12 -0.62 38.35
N SER A 364 -3.87 0.26 37.68
CA SER A 364 -3.43 1.61 37.37
C SER A 364 -3.20 2.43 38.63
N ARG A 365 -2.08 3.17 38.69
CA ARG A 365 -1.82 4.12 39.78
C ARG A 365 -2.42 5.50 39.54
N GLY A 366 -3.05 5.72 38.36
CA GLY A 366 -3.62 7.01 37.97
C GLY A 366 -2.63 8.00 37.37
N ASP A 367 -1.35 7.67 37.34
CA ASP A 367 -0.25 8.47 36.75
C ASP A 367 0.27 7.91 35.43
N GLY A 368 -0.44 6.93 34.87
CA GLY A 368 -0.06 6.19 33.65
C GLY A 368 0.78 4.96 33.92
N THR A 369 1.23 4.73 35.17
CA THR A 369 1.97 3.52 35.57
C THR A 369 1.06 2.52 36.29
N HIS A 370 1.57 1.27 36.48
CA HIS A 370 0.83 0.22 37.13
C HIS A 370 1.53 -0.31 38.39
N ALA A 371 0.73 -0.79 39.33
CA ALA A 371 1.17 -1.60 40.46
C ALA A 371 0.97 -3.07 40.10
N PHE A 372 2.04 -3.84 40.07
CA PHE A 372 2.03 -5.27 39.74
C PHE A 372 1.96 -6.12 40.99
N SER A 373 1.23 -7.24 40.92
CA SER A 373 1.06 -8.16 42.07
C SER A 373 1.00 -9.61 41.63
N LYS A 374 1.42 -10.54 42.54
CA LYS A 374 1.44 -11.98 42.30
C LYS A 374 0.16 -12.65 42.78
N THR A 375 -0.45 -12.12 43.82
CA THR A 375 -1.66 -12.66 44.44
C THR A 375 -2.87 -11.75 44.29
N PHE A 376 -4.06 -12.30 44.44
CA PHE A 376 -5.29 -11.51 44.39
C PHE A 376 -5.41 -10.56 45.60
N ASP A 377 -4.94 -10.99 46.79
CA ASP A 377 -4.93 -10.15 48.00
C ASP A 377 -4.05 -8.90 47.80
N GLU A 378 -2.84 -9.06 47.21
CA GLU A 378 -1.99 -7.92 46.85
C GLU A 378 -2.67 -7.00 45.82
N HIS A 379 -3.42 -7.58 44.88
CA HIS A 379 -4.15 -6.81 43.89
C HIS A 379 -5.29 -5.99 44.53
N GLN A 380 -6.06 -6.57 45.49
CA GLN A 380 -7.06 -5.84 46.23
C GLN A 380 -6.45 -4.68 47.03
N GLN A 381 -5.30 -4.91 47.68
CA GLN A 381 -4.60 -3.83 48.39
C GLN A 381 -4.18 -2.70 47.43
N ASN A 382 -3.77 -3.03 46.18
CA ASN A 382 -3.46 -2.03 45.18
C ASN A 382 -4.72 -1.28 44.72
N GLN A 383 -5.88 -1.97 44.61
CA GLN A 383 -7.16 -1.34 44.27
C GLN A 383 -7.59 -0.36 45.38
N GLU A 384 -7.49 -0.75 46.67
CA GLU A 384 -7.77 0.12 47.80
C GLU A 384 -6.84 1.34 47.83
N LYS A 385 -5.58 1.13 47.57
CA LYS A 385 -4.53 2.18 47.62
C LYS A 385 -4.68 3.21 46.49
N TYR A 386 -5.02 2.79 45.28
CA TYR A 386 -5.02 3.62 44.08
C TYR A 386 -6.40 3.88 43.47
N GLY A 387 -7.44 3.13 43.85
CA GLY A 387 -8.78 3.22 43.30
C GLY A 387 -9.60 4.45 43.66
N GLY A 388 -9.12 5.27 44.57
CA GLY A 388 -9.75 6.53 44.99
C GLY A 388 -9.15 7.79 44.37
N LYS A 389 -8.32 7.66 43.34
CA LYS A 389 -7.64 8.80 42.67
C LYS A 389 -8.25 9.13 41.33
#